data_2662380f2b67f2e5a415cc8285446182
#
_entry.id   2662380f2b67f2e5a415cc8285446182
#
_cell.length_a   1.000
_cell.length_b   1.000
_cell.length_c   1.000
_cell.angle_alpha   90.00
_cell.angle_beta   90.00
_cell.angle_gamma   90.00
#
_symmetry.space_group_name_H-M   'P 1'
#
loop_
_entity.id
_entity.type
_entity.pdbx_description
1 polymer ?
#
loop_
_entity_poly.entity_id
_entity_poly.type
_entity_poly.pdbx_seq_one_letter_code
_entity_poly.pdbx_strand_id
1 'polypeptide(L)'
;MKFQLMSIAVGIAFALGAQAQTPSTQTRSTTGHTSDRQVKNADEDRIEAEYKAAREKCDPMQGNAKDVCQKEAKAKEKVAKAELKAKHDPSAANQRKVHEAKAAGDYDVAKERCDDKKGNEKDVCQKDAKAAYERAKADIKRADAKSAGTGSTTKASTK
;
A
#
# COMPACT_ATOMS: atom_id res chain seq x y z
N MET A 1 0.76 39.52 10.38
CA MET A 1 -0.50 38.99 10.94
C MET A 1 -0.14 38.20 12.20
N LYS A 2 -0.70 38.59 13.34
CA LYS A 2 -0.28 38.13 14.66
C LYS A 2 -0.90 36.79 15.01
N PHE A 3 -0.07 35.80 15.33
CA PHE A 3 -0.55 34.51 15.90
C PHE A 3 -0.73 34.70 17.41
N GLN A 4 -1.96 34.51 17.89
CA GLN A 4 -2.28 34.46 19.32
C GLN A 4 -2.19 33.01 19.81
N LEU A 5 -1.30 32.81 20.77
CA LEU A 5 -1.18 31.59 21.57
C LEU A 5 -2.24 31.62 22.67
N MET A 6 -3.17 30.67 22.65
CA MET A 6 -4.07 30.41 23.77
C MET A 6 -3.56 29.21 24.55
N SER A 7 -3.02 29.48 25.73
CA SER A 7 -2.71 28.47 26.74
C SER A 7 -3.95 28.12 27.55
N ILE A 8 -4.35 26.85 27.55
CA ILE A 8 -5.40 26.33 28.45
C ILE A 8 -4.70 25.40 29.45
N ALA A 9 -4.59 25.83 30.69
CA ALA A 9 -4.16 25.01 31.82
C ALA A 9 -5.39 24.31 32.40
N VAL A 10 -5.40 22.96 32.38
CA VAL A 10 -6.40 22.16 33.09
C VAL A 10 -5.69 21.40 34.20
N GLY A 11 -5.96 21.80 35.44
CA GLY A 11 -5.53 21.10 36.63
C GLY A 11 -6.42 19.89 36.89
N ILE A 12 -5.83 18.73 37.11
CA ILE A 12 -6.53 17.52 37.56
C ILE A 12 -6.05 17.16 38.95
N ALA A 13 -6.98 17.17 39.91
CA ALA A 13 -6.75 16.74 41.31
C ALA A 13 -6.69 15.21 41.36
N PHE A 14 -5.64 14.67 42.01
CA PHE A 14 -5.48 13.27 42.32
C PHE A 14 -6.24 12.91 43.63
N ALA A 15 -7.18 11.99 43.54
CA ALA A 15 -7.74 11.31 44.71
C ALA A 15 -7.07 9.92 44.83
N LEU A 16 -6.33 9.69 45.93
CA LEU A 16 -5.78 8.38 46.29
C LEU A 16 -6.90 7.47 46.80
N GLY A 17 -7.18 6.42 46.06
CA GLY A 17 -7.98 5.26 46.52
C GLY A 17 -7.11 4.01 46.53
N ALA A 18 -6.73 3.54 47.71
CA ALA A 18 -6.08 2.24 47.92
C ALA A 18 -7.09 1.12 47.75
N GLN A 19 -6.88 0.23 46.78
CA GLN A 19 -7.62 -1.01 46.64
C GLN A 19 -6.67 -2.20 46.57
N ALA A 20 -6.94 -3.17 47.44
CA ALA A 20 -6.21 -4.42 47.57
C ALA A 20 -6.26 -5.26 46.31
N GLN A 21 -5.10 -5.69 45.85
CA GLN A 21 -4.96 -6.58 44.70
C GLN A 21 -5.03 -8.03 45.15
N THR A 22 -6.07 -8.73 44.71
CA THR A 22 -6.10 -10.19 44.70
C THR A 22 -5.37 -10.69 43.45
N PRO A 23 -4.52 -11.72 43.47
CA PRO A 23 -3.87 -12.24 42.30
C PRO A 23 -4.87 -13.06 41.48
N SER A 24 -5.41 -12.45 40.42
CA SER A 24 -6.18 -13.18 39.40
C SER A 24 -5.27 -13.79 38.37
N THR A 25 -5.35 -15.10 38.34
CA THR A 25 -4.86 -16.04 37.34
C THR A 25 -4.81 -15.47 35.91
N GLN A 26 -3.63 -15.51 35.36
CA GLN A 26 -3.26 -15.20 33.99
C GLN A 26 -4.11 -15.97 32.96
N THR A 27 -5.13 -15.36 32.41
CA THR A 27 -5.76 -15.83 31.17
C THR A 27 -4.97 -15.26 30.01
N ARG A 28 -4.05 -16.08 29.52
CA ARG A 28 -3.13 -15.76 28.43
C ARG A 28 -3.88 -15.80 27.12
N SER A 29 -3.96 -14.63 26.45
CA SER A 29 -3.86 -14.47 25.00
C SER A 29 -4.94 -15.06 24.10
N THR A 30 -6.08 -14.36 24.02
CA THR A 30 -6.88 -14.33 22.80
C THR A 30 -7.07 -12.90 22.27
N THR A 31 -6.59 -11.89 22.99
CA THR A 31 -6.83 -10.45 22.70
C THR A 31 -5.96 -9.92 21.53
N GLY A 32 -4.79 -10.51 21.25
CA GLY A 32 -3.90 -10.07 20.18
C GLY A 32 -4.49 -10.32 18.78
N HIS A 33 -5.09 -11.47 18.58
CA HIS A 33 -5.57 -11.87 17.24
C HIS A 33 -6.84 -11.13 16.78
N THR A 34 -7.68 -10.71 17.70
CA THR A 34 -8.87 -9.87 17.41
C THR A 34 -8.47 -8.44 17.09
N SER A 35 -7.48 -7.89 17.79
CA SER A 35 -6.98 -6.54 17.55
C SER A 35 -6.33 -6.40 16.18
N ASP A 36 -5.48 -7.36 15.80
CA ASP A 36 -4.80 -7.35 14.50
C ASP A 36 -5.79 -7.47 13.33
N ARG A 37 -6.84 -8.27 13.49
CA ARG A 37 -7.90 -8.41 12.49
C ARG A 37 -8.72 -7.12 12.35
N GLN A 38 -9.03 -6.45 13.46
CA GLN A 38 -9.75 -5.17 13.44
C GLN A 38 -8.93 -4.06 12.78
N VAL A 39 -7.64 -3.97 13.08
CA VAL A 39 -6.73 -3.00 12.44
C VAL A 39 -6.63 -3.26 10.94
N LYS A 40 -6.52 -4.52 10.53
CA LYS A 40 -6.48 -4.88 9.10
C LYS A 40 -7.76 -4.48 8.37
N ASN A 41 -8.93 -4.75 8.95
CA ASN A 41 -10.21 -4.37 8.37
C ASN A 41 -10.33 -2.85 8.24
N ALA A 42 -9.95 -2.08 9.25
CA ALA A 42 -9.96 -0.62 9.20
C ALA A 42 -9.02 -0.05 8.12
N ASP A 43 -7.86 -0.67 7.92
CA ASP A 43 -6.94 -0.28 6.83
C ASP A 43 -7.53 -0.64 5.44
N GLU A 44 -8.22 -1.77 5.30
CA GLU A 44 -8.93 -2.16 4.07
C GLU A 44 -10.08 -1.20 3.76
N ASP A 45 -10.91 -0.84 4.75
CA ASP A 45 -12.01 0.12 4.61
C ASP A 45 -11.49 1.50 4.20
N ARG A 46 -10.35 1.93 4.75
CA ARG A 46 -9.70 3.19 4.38
C ARG A 46 -9.24 3.17 2.92
N ILE A 47 -8.62 2.09 2.45
CA ILE A 47 -8.20 1.96 1.05
C ILE A 47 -9.40 2.02 0.11
N GLU A 48 -10.52 1.39 0.49
CA GLU A 48 -11.74 1.45 -0.31
C GLU A 48 -12.35 2.86 -0.34
N ALA A 49 -12.37 3.56 0.78
CA ALA A 49 -12.82 4.95 0.86
C ALA A 49 -11.94 5.88 0.02
N GLU A 50 -10.61 5.74 0.09
CA GLU A 50 -9.66 6.49 -0.74
C GLU A 50 -9.88 6.21 -2.24
N TYR A 51 -10.13 4.96 -2.61
CA TYR A 51 -10.44 4.59 -4.00
C TYR A 51 -11.73 5.23 -4.48
N LYS A 52 -12.81 5.19 -3.69
CA LYS A 52 -14.09 5.86 -4.01
C LYS A 52 -13.88 7.35 -4.21
N ALA A 53 -13.25 8.02 -3.27
CA ALA A 53 -12.94 9.44 -3.36
C ALA A 53 -12.05 9.79 -4.56
N ALA A 54 -11.11 8.92 -4.93
CA ALA A 54 -10.28 9.10 -6.13
C ALA A 54 -11.11 8.96 -7.41
N ARG A 55 -12.04 8.02 -7.46
CA ARG A 55 -12.94 7.83 -8.60
C ARG A 55 -13.93 8.97 -8.78
N GLU A 56 -14.49 9.51 -7.69
CA GLU A 56 -15.39 10.65 -7.73
C GLU A 56 -14.73 11.89 -8.36
N LYS A 57 -13.42 12.06 -8.18
CA LYS A 57 -12.67 13.15 -8.86
C LYS A 57 -12.62 12.99 -10.37
N CYS A 58 -12.82 11.79 -10.88
CA CYS A 58 -12.86 11.51 -12.32
C CYS A 58 -14.24 11.78 -12.93
N ASP A 59 -15.30 11.90 -12.14
CA ASP A 59 -16.66 12.04 -12.65
C ASP A 59 -16.90 13.29 -13.51
N PRO A 60 -16.34 14.48 -13.18
CA PRO A 60 -16.49 15.67 -14.04
C PRO A 60 -15.65 15.60 -15.32
N MET A 61 -14.72 14.63 -15.44
CA MET A 61 -13.86 14.47 -16.62
C MET A 61 -14.62 13.76 -17.75
N GLN A 62 -14.17 13.92 -18.98
CA GLN A 62 -14.77 13.30 -20.15
C GLN A 62 -13.71 12.60 -21.02
N GLY A 63 -14.16 11.67 -21.88
CA GLY A 63 -13.31 10.97 -22.83
C GLY A 63 -12.15 10.25 -22.14
N ASN A 64 -11.04 10.13 -22.86
CA ASN A 64 -9.86 9.41 -22.37
C ASN A 64 -9.28 9.98 -21.06
N ALA A 65 -9.42 11.28 -20.80
CA ALA A 65 -9.00 11.86 -19.52
C ALA A 65 -9.72 11.23 -18.33
N LYS A 66 -11.03 10.93 -18.47
CA LYS A 66 -11.81 10.21 -17.46
C LYS A 66 -11.30 8.78 -17.29
N ASP A 67 -11.06 8.09 -18.40
CA ASP A 67 -10.62 6.70 -18.39
C ASP A 67 -9.23 6.56 -17.77
N VAL A 68 -8.28 7.43 -18.12
CA VAL A 68 -6.95 7.52 -17.49
C VAL A 68 -7.08 7.78 -15.98
N CYS A 69 -7.90 8.75 -15.56
CA CYS A 69 -8.14 9.05 -14.16
C CYS A 69 -8.66 7.81 -13.40
N GLN A 70 -9.62 7.08 -13.96
CA GLN A 70 -10.16 5.86 -13.36
C GLN A 70 -9.12 4.73 -13.28
N LYS A 71 -8.26 4.59 -14.28
CA LYS A 71 -7.14 3.64 -14.26
C LYS A 71 -6.13 4.00 -13.17
N GLU A 72 -5.81 5.29 -13.02
CA GLU A 72 -4.92 5.76 -11.95
C GLU A 72 -5.50 5.47 -10.55
N ALA A 73 -6.79 5.74 -10.34
CA ALA A 73 -7.46 5.41 -9.09
C ALA A 73 -7.40 3.90 -8.81
N LYS A 74 -7.65 3.06 -9.82
CA LYS A 74 -7.60 1.60 -9.69
C LYS A 74 -6.18 1.08 -9.46
N ALA A 75 -5.18 1.65 -10.10
CA ALA A 75 -3.78 1.31 -9.89
C ALA A 75 -3.35 1.60 -8.45
N LYS A 76 -3.71 2.78 -7.93
CA LYS A 76 -3.44 3.16 -6.53
C LYS A 76 -4.10 2.21 -5.54
N GLU A 77 -5.34 1.83 -5.74
CA GLU A 77 -6.04 0.84 -4.90
C GLU A 77 -5.31 -0.51 -4.87
N LYS A 78 -4.93 -1.02 -6.05
CA LYS A 78 -4.20 -2.31 -6.15
C LYS A 78 -2.87 -2.25 -5.40
N VAL A 79 -2.13 -1.16 -5.55
CA VAL A 79 -0.85 -0.94 -4.85
C VAL A 79 -1.07 -0.88 -3.35
N ALA A 80 -2.02 -0.07 -2.87
CA ALA A 80 -2.31 0.07 -1.45
C ALA A 80 -2.72 -1.26 -0.80
N LYS A 81 -3.51 -2.10 -1.49
CA LYS A 81 -3.86 -3.45 -1.02
C LYS A 81 -2.63 -4.37 -0.93
N ALA A 82 -1.72 -4.29 -1.90
CA ALA A 82 -0.48 -5.06 -1.87
C ALA A 82 0.45 -4.59 -0.75
N GLU A 83 0.56 -3.27 -0.54
CA GLU A 83 1.34 -2.66 0.55
C GLU A 83 0.76 -3.02 1.93
N LEU A 84 -0.56 -3.00 2.09
CA LEU A 84 -1.21 -3.44 3.31
C LEU A 84 -0.88 -4.91 3.62
N LYS A 85 -0.92 -5.77 2.61
CA LYS A 85 -0.55 -7.18 2.77
C LYS A 85 0.93 -7.33 3.17
N ALA A 86 1.83 -6.58 2.54
CA ALA A 86 3.26 -6.59 2.88
C ALA A 86 3.53 -5.99 4.27
N LYS A 87 2.71 -5.07 4.75
CA LYS A 87 2.77 -4.51 6.12
C LYS A 87 2.44 -5.58 7.16
N HIS A 88 1.41 -6.39 6.91
CA HIS A 88 0.99 -7.45 7.85
C HIS A 88 1.83 -8.73 7.73
N ASP A 89 2.37 -9.01 6.57
CA ASP A 89 3.26 -10.15 6.30
C ASP A 89 4.45 -9.66 5.44
N PRO A 90 5.53 -9.17 6.08
CA PRO A 90 6.67 -8.57 5.40
C PRO A 90 7.61 -9.62 4.77
N SER A 91 7.04 -10.61 4.08
CA SER A 91 7.79 -11.59 3.31
C SER A 91 8.32 -11.03 2.00
N ALA A 92 9.44 -11.57 1.49
CA ALA A 92 9.98 -11.22 0.18
C ALA A 92 8.92 -11.41 -0.94
N ALA A 93 8.07 -12.43 -0.83
CA ALA A 93 6.99 -12.67 -1.77
C ALA A 93 5.94 -11.55 -1.78
N ASN A 94 5.58 -10.99 -0.62
CA ASN A 94 4.64 -9.88 -0.55
C ASN A 94 5.29 -8.56 -0.97
N GLN A 95 6.56 -8.32 -0.65
CA GLN A 95 7.31 -7.17 -1.18
C GLN A 95 7.37 -7.20 -2.71
N ARG A 96 7.64 -8.37 -3.30
CA ARG A 96 7.57 -8.54 -4.75
C ARG A 96 6.20 -8.18 -5.32
N LYS A 97 5.10 -8.61 -4.68
CA LYS A 97 3.73 -8.28 -5.12
C LYS A 97 3.45 -6.78 -5.12
N VAL A 98 4.06 -6.01 -4.22
CA VAL A 98 3.97 -4.55 -4.25
C VAL A 98 4.61 -4.00 -5.53
N HIS A 99 5.80 -4.46 -5.87
CA HIS A 99 6.49 -4.04 -7.09
C HIS A 99 5.73 -4.47 -8.35
N GLU A 100 5.19 -5.70 -8.38
CA GLU A 100 4.35 -6.21 -9.46
C GLU A 100 3.07 -5.36 -9.63
N ALA A 101 2.41 -5.00 -8.52
CA ALA A 101 1.22 -4.15 -8.55
C ALA A 101 1.52 -2.74 -9.09
N LYS A 102 2.66 -2.15 -8.72
CA LYS A 102 3.13 -0.85 -9.24
C LYS A 102 3.39 -0.96 -10.75
N ALA A 103 4.19 -1.92 -11.18
CA ALA A 103 4.51 -2.11 -12.59
C ALA A 103 3.25 -2.35 -13.47
N ALA A 104 2.31 -3.16 -12.97
CA ALA A 104 1.05 -3.42 -13.67
C ALA A 104 0.15 -2.19 -13.71
N GLY A 105 0.08 -1.42 -12.62
CA GLY A 105 -0.68 -0.17 -12.56
C GLY A 105 -0.14 0.87 -13.53
N ASP A 106 1.17 1.06 -13.55
CA ASP A 106 1.84 1.99 -14.46
C ASP A 106 1.61 1.61 -15.92
N TYR A 107 1.63 0.31 -16.24
CA TYR A 107 1.32 -0.18 -17.59
C TYR A 107 -0.13 0.06 -17.98
N ASP A 108 -1.09 -0.25 -17.09
CA ASP A 108 -2.53 -0.03 -17.34
C ASP A 108 -2.79 1.46 -17.64
N VAL A 109 -2.20 2.37 -16.86
CA VAL A 109 -2.32 3.82 -17.04
C VAL A 109 -1.64 4.30 -18.31
N ALA A 110 -0.41 3.84 -18.57
CA ALA A 110 0.34 4.23 -19.78
C ALA A 110 -0.39 3.78 -21.04
N LYS A 111 -0.94 2.56 -21.05
CA LYS A 111 -1.72 2.04 -22.16
C LYS A 111 -2.97 2.89 -22.43
N GLU A 112 -3.71 3.27 -21.37
CA GLU A 112 -4.90 4.11 -21.48
C GLU A 112 -4.57 5.49 -22.08
N ARG A 113 -3.46 6.09 -21.65
CA ARG A 113 -2.98 7.36 -22.22
C ARG A 113 -2.66 7.28 -23.72
N CYS A 114 -2.36 6.08 -24.23
CA CYS A 114 -2.12 5.89 -25.66
C CYS A 114 -3.41 5.95 -26.50
N ASP A 115 -4.57 5.84 -25.87
CA ASP A 115 -5.86 5.78 -26.59
C ASP A 115 -6.27 7.15 -27.18
N ASP A 116 -5.70 8.25 -26.68
CA ASP A 116 -5.82 9.57 -27.34
C ASP A 116 -5.04 9.70 -28.65
N LYS A 117 -4.10 8.80 -28.89
CA LYS A 117 -3.28 8.79 -30.09
C LYS A 117 -3.95 8.01 -31.21
N LYS A 118 -3.52 8.25 -32.45
CA LYS A 118 -4.08 7.57 -33.64
C LYS A 118 -2.96 6.97 -34.51
N GLY A 119 -3.33 5.95 -35.27
CA GLY A 119 -2.42 5.31 -36.24
C GLY A 119 -1.10 4.89 -35.60
N ASN A 120 0.00 5.12 -36.29
CA ASN A 120 1.34 4.71 -35.87
C ASN A 120 1.77 5.29 -34.51
N GLU A 121 1.33 6.49 -34.15
CA GLU A 121 1.66 7.08 -32.85
C GLU A 121 1.05 6.26 -31.69
N LYS A 122 -0.17 5.75 -31.87
CA LYS A 122 -0.81 4.87 -30.88
C LYS A 122 -0.04 3.56 -30.77
N ASP A 123 0.34 2.96 -31.88
CA ASP A 123 1.08 1.70 -31.90
C ASP A 123 2.44 1.83 -31.23
N VAL A 124 3.17 2.91 -31.52
CA VAL A 124 4.47 3.20 -30.87
C VAL A 124 4.28 3.39 -29.36
N CYS A 125 3.32 4.22 -28.94
CA CYS A 125 3.00 4.47 -27.54
C CYS A 125 2.70 3.16 -26.78
N GLN A 126 1.87 2.29 -27.35
CA GLN A 126 1.52 1.02 -26.73
C GLN A 126 2.72 0.06 -26.64
N LYS A 127 3.58 0.05 -27.65
CA LYS A 127 4.83 -0.74 -27.63
C LYS A 127 5.78 -0.24 -26.56
N ASP A 128 5.91 1.07 -26.40
CA ASP A 128 6.75 1.70 -25.39
C ASP A 128 6.22 1.40 -23.98
N ALA A 129 4.91 1.51 -23.74
CA ALA A 129 4.28 1.14 -22.48
C ALA A 129 4.55 -0.33 -22.13
N LYS A 130 4.40 -1.23 -23.13
CA LYS A 130 4.69 -2.66 -22.95
C LYS A 130 6.17 -2.90 -22.67
N ALA A 131 7.08 -2.26 -23.38
CA ALA A 131 8.51 -2.39 -23.17
C ALA A 131 8.93 -1.92 -21.77
N ALA A 132 8.35 -0.81 -21.27
CA ALA A 132 8.56 -0.35 -19.90
C ALA A 132 8.09 -1.37 -18.87
N TYR A 133 6.92 -1.95 -19.07
CA TYR A 133 6.39 -3.00 -18.19
C TYR A 133 7.27 -4.26 -18.16
N GLU A 134 7.72 -4.74 -19.34
CA GLU A 134 8.60 -5.91 -19.38
C GLU A 134 9.98 -5.65 -18.72
N ARG A 135 10.50 -4.42 -18.84
CA ARG A 135 11.71 -4.00 -18.11
C ARG A 135 11.47 -4.05 -16.59
N ALA A 136 10.38 -3.46 -16.11
CA ALA A 136 10.03 -3.48 -14.70
C ALA A 136 9.90 -4.92 -14.16
N LYS A 137 9.25 -5.82 -14.90
CA LYS A 137 9.17 -7.24 -14.55
C LYS A 137 10.55 -7.92 -14.47
N ALA A 138 11.42 -7.62 -15.42
CA ALA A 138 12.79 -8.16 -15.43
C ALA A 138 13.60 -7.65 -14.23
N ASP A 139 13.42 -6.38 -13.84
CA ASP A 139 14.07 -5.79 -12.67
C ASP A 139 13.58 -6.42 -11.36
N ILE A 140 12.27 -6.62 -11.22
CA ILE A 140 11.67 -7.34 -10.09
C ILE A 140 12.27 -8.74 -9.98
N LYS A 141 12.30 -9.48 -11.06
CA LYS A 141 12.88 -10.84 -11.09
C LYS A 141 14.37 -10.86 -10.72
N ARG A 142 15.15 -9.86 -11.15
CA ARG A 142 16.56 -9.73 -10.79
C ARG A 142 16.75 -9.42 -9.30
N ALA A 143 15.90 -8.55 -8.74
CA ALA A 143 15.93 -8.23 -7.31
C ALA A 143 15.60 -9.46 -6.47
N ASP A 144 14.62 -10.27 -6.86
CA ASP A 144 14.28 -11.53 -6.19
C ASP A 144 15.46 -12.53 -6.22
N ALA A 145 16.09 -12.70 -7.37
CA ALA A 145 17.23 -13.60 -7.50
C ALA A 145 18.42 -13.18 -6.62
N LYS A 146 18.65 -11.86 -6.50
CA LYS A 146 19.70 -11.29 -5.64
C LYS A 146 19.38 -11.53 -4.16
N SER A 147 18.15 -11.32 -3.73
CA SER A 147 17.75 -11.54 -2.33
C SER A 147 17.80 -13.01 -1.93
N ALA A 148 17.45 -13.93 -2.84
CA ALA A 148 17.56 -15.37 -2.63
C ALA A 148 19.02 -15.85 -2.51
N GLY A 149 19.95 -15.26 -3.29
CA GLY A 149 21.38 -15.60 -3.27
C GLY A 149 22.10 -15.17 -1.99
N THR A 150 21.69 -14.06 -1.38
CA THR A 150 22.33 -13.54 -0.15
C THR A 150 21.94 -14.36 1.10
N GLY A 151 20.81 -15.05 1.08
CA GLY A 151 20.35 -15.91 2.19
C GLY A 151 21.06 -17.26 2.29
N SER A 152 21.79 -17.68 1.25
CA SER A 152 22.44 -19.01 1.18
C SER A 152 23.86 -19.05 1.73
N THR A 153 24.51 -17.89 1.95
CA THR A 153 25.93 -17.84 2.34
C THR A 153 26.18 -17.83 3.85
N THR A 154 25.16 -17.74 4.70
CA THR A 154 25.31 -17.69 6.17
C THR A 154 25.22 -19.05 6.88
N LYS A 155 25.05 -20.15 6.16
CA LYS A 155 24.86 -21.49 6.78
C LYS A 155 26.08 -22.44 6.71
N ALA A 156 27.24 -21.96 6.31
CA ALA A 156 28.45 -22.78 6.17
C ALA A 156 29.64 -22.16 6.90
N SER A 157 29.58 -22.00 8.24
CA SER A 157 30.77 -21.90 9.07
C SER A 157 30.44 -22.14 10.54
N THR A 158 30.24 -23.40 10.90
CA THR A 158 30.50 -23.88 12.28
C THR A 158 30.89 -25.35 12.19
N LYS A 159 32.18 -25.57 12.15
CA LYS A 159 32.83 -26.85 12.50
C LYS A 159 34.02 -26.56 13.37
#